data_3b23b97db1f1f838c98b5bda1b094e02
#
_entry.id   3b23b97db1f1f838c98b5bda1b094e02
#
_cell.length_a   1.000
_cell.length_b   1.000
_cell.length_c   1.000
_cell.angle_alpha   90.00
_cell.angle_beta   90.00
_cell.angle_gamma   90.00
#
_symmetry.space_group_name_H-M   'P 1'
#
loop_
_entity.id
_entity.type
_entity.pdbx_description
1 polymer ?
#
loop_
_entity_poly.entity_id
_entity_poly.type
_entity_poly.pdbx_seq_one_letter_code
_entity_poly.pdbx_strand_id
1 'polypeptide(L)'
;MLLNRIKVLLGITNNDNEELLREIIEITEAKILNYINSSELPKQLEFILVELAVKRFNKIGSEGFTSESVDGKTMSYEASEFEGYEKYLDDYILRNGTKKKFRLIWDLIL
;
A
#
# COMPACT_ATOMS: atom_id res chain seq x y z
N MET A 1 9.54 7.52 11.06
CA MET A 1 9.03 8.65 10.31
C MET A 1 7.65 8.41 9.77
N LEU A 2 7.49 7.42 8.92
CA LEU A 2 6.16 7.08 8.43
C LEU A 2 5.26 6.59 9.55
N LEU A 3 5.82 5.86 10.49
CA LEU A 3 5.08 5.39 11.64
C LEU A 3 4.45 6.55 12.40
N ASN A 4 5.22 7.60 12.64
CA ASN A 4 4.71 8.75 13.37
C ASN A 4 3.58 9.47 12.62
N ARG A 5 3.72 9.59 11.32
CA ARG A 5 2.68 10.21 10.51
C ARG A 5 1.38 9.42 10.58
N ILE A 6 1.50 8.12 10.53
CA ILE A 6 0.34 7.23 10.60
C ILE A 6 -0.30 7.33 11.97
N LYS A 7 0.50 7.35 13.03
CA LYS A 7 -0.03 7.47 14.38
C LYS A 7 -0.78 8.78 14.57
N VAL A 8 -0.24 9.87 14.01
CA VAL A 8 -0.91 11.16 14.09
C VAL A 8 -2.28 11.11 13.42
N LEU A 9 -2.34 10.52 12.24
CA LEU A 9 -3.61 10.43 11.51
C LEU A 9 -4.63 9.55 12.23
N LEU A 10 -4.15 8.54 12.94
CA LEU A 10 -5.02 7.65 13.69
C LEU A 10 -5.37 8.17 15.09
N GLY A 11 -4.73 9.26 15.50
CA GLY A 11 -4.96 9.80 16.84
C GLY A 11 -4.34 8.94 17.94
N ILE A 12 -3.33 8.16 17.61
CA ILE A 12 -2.67 7.28 18.57
C ILE A 12 -1.50 8.02 19.22
N THR A 13 -1.52 8.10 20.54
CA THR A 13 -0.46 8.79 21.28
C THR A 13 0.43 7.85 22.09
N ASN A 14 0.02 6.58 22.22
CA ASN A 14 0.81 5.60 22.96
C ASN A 14 1.49 4.64 22.00
N ASN A 15 2.18 3.64 22.55
CA ASN A 15 2.93 2.68 21.75
C ASN A 15 2.28 1.28 21.72
N ASP A 16 1.03 1.20 22.14
CA ASP A 16 0.37 -0.10 22.26
C ASP A 16 0.23 -0.84 20.93
N ASN A 17 0.04 -0.11 19.85
CA ASN A 17 -0.17 -0.71 18.54
C ASN A 17 1.05 -0.58 17.63
N GLU A 18 2.20 -0.24 18.20
CA GLU A 18 3.36 0.05 17.36
C GLU A 18 3.83 -1.15 16.55
N GLU A 19 3.84 -2.32 17.17
CA GLU A 19 4.25 -3.52 16.45
C GLU A 19 3.32 -3.84 15.30
N LEU A 20 2.02 -3.72 15.54
CA LEU A 20 1.03 -3.94 14.48
C LEU A 20 1.21 -2.92 13.36
N LEU A 21 1.40 -1.67 13.70
CA LEU A 21 1.58 -0.63 12.69
C LEU A 21 2.84 -0.83 11.88
N ARG A 22 3.92 -1.27 12.50
CA ARG A 22 5.16 -1.54 11.77
C ARG A 22 4.96 -2.67 10.77
N GLU A 23 4.22 -3.69 11.16
CA GLU A 23 3.91 -4.80 10.27
C GLU A 23 3.06 -4.35 9.10
N ILE A 24 2.05 -3.53 9.36
CA ILE A 24 1.20 -2.99 8.31
C ILE A 24 2.02 -2.15 7.33
N ILE A 25 2.90 -1.32 7.86
CA ILE A 25 3.76 -0.48 7.02
C ILE A 25 4.64 -1.35 6.12
N GLU A 26 5.26 -2.36 6.70
CA GLU A 26 6.15 -3.22 5.95
C GLU A 26 5.44 -3.96 4.84
N ILE A 27 4.27 -4.50 5.14
CA ILE A 27 3.49 -5.22 4.13
C ILE A 27 3.00 -4.27 3.05
N THR A 28 2.50 -3.11 3.44
CA THR A 28 2.00 -2.13 2.48
C THR A 28 3.11 -1.63 1.58
N GLU A 29 4.26 -1.36 2.16
CA GLU A 29 5.41 -0.92 1.38
C GLU A 29 5.80 -1.98 0.36
N ALA A 30 5.86 -3.24 0.80
CA ALA A 30 6.21 -4.33 -0.11
C ALA A 30 5.26 -4.40 -1.29
N LYS A 31 3.98 -4.21 -1.05
CA LYS A 31 2.99 -4.24 -2.11
C LYS A 31 3.17 -3.10 -3.11
N ILE A 32 3.45 -1.91 -2.60
CA ILE A 32 3.69 -0.75 -3.46
C ILE A 32 4.95 -0.97 -4.29
N LEU A 33 6.02 -1.42 -3.65
CA LEU A 33 7.28 -1.64 -4.33
C LEU A 33 7.15 -2.70 -5.42
N ASN A 34 6.36 -3.72 -5.14
CA ASN A 34 6.10 -4.76 -6.12
C ASN A 34 5.33 -4.20 -7.31
N TYR A 35 4.38 -3.31 -7.04
CA TYR A 35 3.58 -2.70 -8.10
C TYR A 35 4.44 -1.85 -9.03
N ILE A 36 5.31 -1.03 -8.46
CA ILE A 36 6.14 -0.12 -9.26
C ILE A 36 7.47 -0.75 -9.66
N ASN A 37 7.72 -1.98 -9.25
CA ASN A 37 8.95 -2.70 -9.57
C ASN A 37 10.19 -1.91 -9.15
N SER A 38 10.22 -1.51 -7.90
CA SER A 38 11.32 -0.72 -7.34
C SER A 38 11.81 -1.35 -6.04
N SER A 39 13.03 -1.04 -5.67
CA SER A 39 13.61 -1.53 -4.43
C SER A 39 13.46 -0.53 -3.29
N GLU A 40 13.10 0.71 -3.60
CA GLU A 40 12.93 1.74 -2.61
C GLU A 40 11.66 2.52 -2.86
N LEU A 41 11.02 2.96 -1.78
CA LEU A 41 9.81 3.75 -1.88
C LEU A 41 10.14 5.20 -2.21
N PRO A 42 9.74 5.70 -3.37
CA PRO A 42 9.99 7.09 -3.72
C PRO A 42 9.25 8.02 -2.75
N LYS A 43 9.89 9.12 -2.44
CA LYS A 43 9.32 10.07 -1.50
C LYS A 43 7.95 10.59 -1.95
N GLN A 44 7.79 10.81 -3.24
CA GLN A 44 6.53 11.31 -3.76
C GLN A 44 5.39 10.31 -3.67
N LEU A 45 5.67 9.05 -3.36
CA LEU A 45 4.65 8.03 -3.19
C LEU A 45 4.41 7.66 -1.74
N GLU A 46 5.12 8.27 -0.80
CA GLU A 46 4.95 7.97 0.62
C GLU A 46 3.54 8.22 1.11
N PHE A 47 2.86 9.21 0.54
CA PHE A 47 1.49 9.50 0.95
C PHE A 47 0.57 8.31 0.71
N ILE A 48 0.83 7.54 -0.34
CA ILE A 48 0.02 6.36 -0.64
C ILE A 48 0.20 5.32 0.44
N LEU A 49 1.45 5.09 0.85
CA LEU A 49 1.71 4.14 1.93
C LEU A 49 1.01 4.58 3.21
N VAL A 50 1.12 5.85 3.54
CA VAL A 50 0.50 6.37 4.77
C VAL A 50 -1.01 6.18 4.75
N GLU A 51 -1.66 6.54 3.64
CA GLU A 51 -3.11 6.44 3.56
C GLU A 51 -3.58 4.99 3.54
N LEU A 52 -2.88 4.14 2.83
CA LEU A 52 -3.24 2.72 2.79
C LEU A 52 -3.03 2.05 4.14
N ALA A 53 -1.97 2.43 4.85
CA ALA A 53 -1.71 1.89 6.18
C ALA A 53 -2.81 2.29 7.16
N VAL A 54 -3.26 3.55 7.08
CA VAL A 54 -4.36 4.02 7.93
C VAL A 54 -5.63 3.22 7.63
N LYS A 55 -5.94 3.04 6.36
CA LYS A 55 -7.11 2.27 5.96
C LYS A 55 -7.02 0.83 6.45
N ARG A 56 -5.84 0.24 6.32
CA ARG A 56 -5.64 -1.14 6.76
C ARG A 56 -5.82 -1.29 8.26
N PHE A 57 -5.25 -0.36 9.02
CA PHE A 57 -5.38 -0.39 10.47
C PHE A 57 -6.84 -0.29 10.88
N ASN A 58 -7.58 0.64 10.29
CA ASN A 58 -8.99 0.82 10.61
C ASN A 58 -9.81 -0.41 10.22
N LYS A 59 -9.46 -1.02 9.11
CA LYS A 59 -10.16 -2.21 8.65
C LYS A 59 -9.95 -3.38 9.60
N ILE A 60 -8.71 -3.58 10.06
CA ILE A 60 -8.41 -4.65 11.00
C ILE A 60 -9.22 -4.45 12.28
N GLY A 61 -9.31 -3.20 12.75
CA GLY A 61 -10.08 -2.93 13.95
C GLY A 61 -11.57 -3.25 13.81
N SER A 62 -12.13 -3.05 12.62
CA SER A 62 -13.55 -3.29 12.41
C SER A 62 -13.85 -4.74 12.01
N GLU A 63 -12.90 -5.43 11.39
CA GLU A 63 -13.10 -6.81 10.95
C GLU A 63 -13.35 -7.77 12.09
N GLY A 64 -12.92 -7.42 13.29
CA GLY A 64 -13.16 -8.27 14.43
C GLY A 64 -14.63 -8.55 14.70
N PHE A 65 -15.52 -7.75 14.13
CA PHE A 65 -16.96 -7.87 14.37
C PHE A 65 -17.73 -8.53 13.25
N THR A 66 -17.12 -8.65 12.08
CA THR A 66 -17.84 -9.13 10.90
C THR A 66 -17.07 -10.15 10.09
N SER A 67 -16.17 -10.84 10.73
CA SER A 67 -15.24 -11.71 10.02
C SER A 67 -15.93 -12.77 9.15
N GLU A 68 -16.97 -13.40 9.66
CA GLU A 68 -17.58 -14.49 8.92
C GLU A 68 -18.41 -14.04 7.73
N SER A 69 -18.87 -12.82 7.73
CA SER A 69 -19.69 -12.31 6.64
C SER A 69 -18.87 -11.67 5.54
N VAL A 70 -17.57 -11.66 5.68
CA VAL A 70 -16.71 -10.86 4.84
C VAL A 70 -15.79 -11.67 3.94
N ASP A 71 -15.81 -12.99 4.03
CA ASP A 71 -14.88 -13.81 3.27
C ASP A 71 -14.82 -13.47 1.79
N GLY A 72 -15.95 -13.44 1.11
CA GLY A 72 -15.97 -13.09 -0.30
C GLY A 72 -15.60 -11.64 -0.55
N LYS A 73 -15.96 -10.77 0.35
CA LYS A 73 -15.66 -9.35 0.24
C LYS A 73 -14.19 -9.07 0.50
N THR A 74 -13.59 -9.84 1.37
CA THR A 74 -12.16 -9.67 1.67
C THR A 74 -11.32 -9.82 0.43
N MET A 75 -11.67 -10.78 -0.41
CA MET A 75 -10.95 -10.97 -1.68
C MET A 75 -11.13 -9.77 -2.60
N SER A 76 -12.35 -9.22 -2.64
CA SER A 76 -12.61 -8.02 -3.44
C SER A 76 -11.80 -6.83 -2.94
N TYR A 77 -11.67 -6.71 -1.63
CA TYR A 77 -10.89 -5.63 -1.05
C TYR A 77 -9.43 -5.69 -1.49
N GLU A 78 -8.85 -6.88 -1.49
CA GLU A 78 -7.47 -7.02 -1.90
C GLU A 78 -7.29 -6.65 -3.36
N ALA A 79 -8.26 -7.01 -4.19
CA ALA A 79 -8.20 -6.68 -5.60
C ALA A 79 -8.29 -5.18 -5.84
N SER A 80 -8.93 -4.44 -4.94
CA SER A 80 -9.13 -3.00 -5.08
C SER A 80 -8.32 -2.18 -4.09
N GLU A 81 -7.32 -2.79 -3.46
CA GLU A 81 -6.53 -2.08 -2.44
C GLU A 81 -5.93 -0.78 -2.96
N PHE A 82 -5.49 -0.75 -4.22
CA PHE A 82 -4.89 0.43 -4.82
C PHE A 82 -5.88 1.31 -5.55
N GLU A 83 -7.16 1.02 -5.41
CA GLU A 83 -8.17 1.83 -6.07
C GLU A 83 -8.08 3.27 -5.59
N GLY A 84 -8.02 4.17 -6.55
CA GLY A 84 -7.84 5.59 -6.24
C GLY A 84 -6.39 6.01 -6.25
N TYR A 85 -5.45 5.06 -6.20
CA TYR A 85 -4.03 5.37 -6.20
C TYR A 85 -3.32 4.85 -7.44
N GLU A 86 -3.98 4.02 -8.22
CA GLU A 86 -3.35 3.42 -9.39
C GLU A 86 -2.83 4.46 -10.36
N LYS A 87 -3.55 5.56 -10.49
CA LYS A 87 -3.12 6.64 -11.36
C LYS A 87 -1.75 7.17 -10.98
N TYR A 88 -1.54 7.36 -9.69
CA TYR A 88 -0.25 7.87 -9.20
C TYR A 88 0.86 6.86 -9.41
N LEU A 89 0.55 5.60 -9.13
CA LEU A 89 1.54 4.54 -9.27
C LEU A 89 1.91 4.33 -10.73
N ASP A 90 0.91 4.30 -11.61
CA ASP A 90 1.16 4.12 -13.03
C ASP A 90 1.91 5.30 -13.61
N ASP A 91 1.60 6.51 -13.17
CA ASP A 91 2.28 7.70 -13.61
C ASP A 91 3.76 7.66 -13.22
N TYR A 92 4.03 7.19 -11.99
CA TYR A 92 5.40 7.03 -11.55
C TYR A 92 6.15 6.03 -12.44
N ILE A 93 5.51 4.91 -12.75
CA ILE A 93 6.11 3.90 -13.61
C ILE A 93 6.46 4.48 -14.97
N LEU A 94 5.54 5.25 -15.54
CA LEU A 94 5.76 5.86 -16.84
C LEU A 94 6.94 6.85 -16.83
N ARG A 95 7.05 7.63 -15.76
CA ARG A 95 8.09 8.64 -15.69
C ARG A 95 9.46 8.08 -15.35
N ASN A 96 9.50 7.11 -14.46
CA ASN A 96 10.78 6.64 -13.92
C ASN A 96 11.11 5.21 -14.28
N GLY A 97 10.11 4.41 -14.59
CA GLY A 97 10.29 3.02 -14.95
C GLY A 97 10.11 2.73 -16.42
N THR A 98 9.95 3.77 -17.22
CA THR A 98 9.63 3.63 -18.65
C THR A 98 10.57 2.69 -19.38
N LYS A 99 11.86 2.84 -19.15
CA LYS A 99 12.85 2.02 -19.82
C LYS A 99 12.69 0.55 -19.48
N LYS A 100 12.45 0.27 -18.21
CA LYS A 100 12.25 -1.10 -17.77
C LYS A 100 10.97 -1.69 -18.36
N LYS A 101 9.91 -0.89 -18.38
CA LYS A 101 8.63 -1.34 -18.90
C LYS A 101 8.71 -1.58 -20.40
N PHE A 102 9.37 -0.69 -21.12
CA PHE A 102 9.59 -0.86 -22.54
C PHE A 102 10.42 -2.11 -22.82
N ARG A 103 11.44 -2.32 -22.03
CA ARG A 103 12.30 -3.48 -22.20
C ARG A 103 11.50 -4.77 -22.01
N LEU A 104 10.63 -4.82 -21.02
CA LEU A 104 9.78 -5.99 -20.81
C LEU A 104 8.83 -6.21 -21.96
N ILE A 105 8.26 -5.14 -22.50
CA ILE A 105 7.37 -5.23 -23.64
C ILE A 105 8.12 -5.72 -24.86
N TRP A 106 9.30 -5.18 -25.08
CA TRP A 106 10.12 -5.62 -26.21
C TRP A 106 10.52 -7.09 -26.09
N ASP A 107 10.89 -7.52 -24.89
CA ASP A 107 11.24 -8.91 -24.66
C ASP A 107 10.06 -9.85 -24.95
N LEU A 108 8.85 -9.40 -24.66
CA LEU A 108 7.66 -10.17 -24.94
C LEU A 108 7.31 -10.20 -26.43
N ILE A 109 7.58 -9.13 -27.11
CA ILE A 109 7.27 -9.01 -28.54
C ILE A 109 8.33 -9.69 -29.39
N LEU A 110 9.57 -9.56 -29.00
CA LEU A 110 10.68 -10.14 -29.74
C LEU A 110 10.93 -11.58 -29.35
#